data_b8bc7fd12313fe09eda16a99c991ee2a
#
_entry.id   b8bc7fd12313fe09eda16a99c991ee2a
#
_cell.length_a   1.000
_cell.length_b   1.000
_cell.length_c   1.000
_cell.angle_alpha   90.00
_cell.angle_beta   90.00
_cell.angle_gamma   90.00
#
_symmetry.space_group_name_H-M   'P 1'
#
loop_
_entity.id
_entity.type
_entity.pdbx_description
1 polymer ?
#
loop_
_entity_poly.entity_id
_entity_poly.type
_entity_poly.pdbx_seq_one_letter_code
_entity_poly.pdbx_strand_id
1 'polypeptide(L)'
;MKKISSAVLICMMVLQVGAQQGVYEMNSSARQSVSLNSTGSAGKNDSWSMKKYSDAATGEQVSSPGYQADGWLPAIVPGTVLNSLVYNKVYPEPYYGDNNRRSRGLIPDIHDAGAGFYHYWFRKTFKVPATLNGKKLWLKFHGINYRAGVWLNGKKLGTMAGMFQ
;
A
#
# COMPACT_ATOMS: atom_id res chain seq x y z
N MET A 1 -7.47 20.76 -21.38
CA MET A 1 -6.72 20.29 -20.20
C MET A 1 -7.70 19.61 -19.24
N LYS A 2 -7.62 18.28 -19.06
CA LYS A 2 -8.49 17.58 -18.11
C LYS A 2 -8.05 17.92 -16.69
N LYS A 3 -8.93 18.52 -15.90
CA LYS A 3 -8.72 18.73 -14.47
C LYS A 3 -8.69 17.38 -13.77
N ILE A 4 -7.55 16.96 -13.24
CA ILE A 4 -7.46 15.76 -12.40
C ILE A 4 -7.93 16.17 -11.01
N SER A 5 -9.22 15.97 -10.76
CA SER A 5 -9.85 16.28 -9.46
C SER A 5 -9.60 15.19 -8.41
N SER A 6 -9.37 13.97 -8.86
CA SER A 6 -9.10 12.83 -7.97
C SER A 6 -8.13 11.88 -8.65
N ALA A 7 -7.21 11.33 -7.91
CA ALA A 7 -6.27 10.32 -8.37
C ALA A 7 -6.41 9.04 -7.53
N VAL A 8 -6.35 7.89 -8.18
CA VAL A 8 -6.37 6.58 -7.53
C VAL A 8 -5.00 5.96 -7.69
N LEU A 9 -4.31 5.78 -6.58
CA LEU A 9 -3.02 5.11 -6.52
C LEU A 9 -3.22 3.67 -6.08
N ILE A 10 -2.69 2.76 -6.89
CA ILE A 10 -2.59 1.35 -6.52
C ILE A 10 -1.13 0.93 -6.56
N CYS A 11 -0.73 0.31 -5.48
CA CYS A 11 0.57 -0.32 -5.36
C CYS A 11 0.36 -1.81 -5.07
N MET A 12 0.93 -2.67 -5.91
CA MET A 12 1.03 -4.09 -5.63
C MET A 12 2.32 -4.30 -4.84
N MET A 13 2.19 -4.67 -3.57
CA MET A 13 3.34 -4.95 -2.71
C MET A 13 3.51 -6.45 -2.50
N VAL A 14 4.73 -6.92 -2.70
CA VAL A 14 5.20 -8.21 -2.20
C VAL A 14 6.09 -7.89 -1.03
N LEU A 15 5.63 -8.19 0.17
CA LEU A 15 6.32 -7.82 1.39
C LEU A 15 7.15 -8.96 1.95
N GLN A 16 8.42 -8.69 2.16
CA GLN A 16 9.21 -9.33 3.22
C GLN A 16 9.59 -8.28 4.27
N VAL A 17 9.63 -8.73 5.51
CA VAL A 17 9.73 -7.94 6.74
C VAL A 17 10.99 -7.07 6.80
N GLY A 18 10.83 -5.84 7.24
CA GLY A 18 11.93 -4.97 7.65
C GLY A 18 11.60 -3.48 7.47
N ALA A 19 10.93 -2.88 8.44
CA ALA A 19 10.73 -1.44 8.47
C ALA A 19 11.86 -0.78 9.28
N GLN A 20 12.72 -0.02 8.63
CA GLN A 20 13.53 1.00 9.29
C GLN A 20 13.09 2.38 8.78
N GLN A 21 12.64 3.20 9.73
CA GLN A 21 12.37 4.62 9.49
C GLN A 21 13.71 5.37 9.44
N GLY A 22 14.08 5.83 8.25
CA GLY A 22 15.11 6.83 8.08
C GLY A 22 14.45 8.16 7.68
N VAL A 23 14.41 9.12 8.59
CA VAL A 23 14.04 10.49 8.26
C VAL A 23 15.28 11.19 7.73
N TYR A 24 15.33 11.42 6.43
CA TYR A 24 16.32 12.34 5.84
C TYR A 24 15.60 13.61 5.42
N GLU A 25 15.72 14.65 6.23
CA GLU A 25 15.38 16.00 5.82
C GLU A 25 16.46 16.54 4.89
N MET A 26 16.20 16.58 3.60
CA MET A 26 16.97 17.43 2.70
C MET A 26 16.28 18.78 2.58
N ASN A 27 16.95 19.81 3.06
CA ASN A 27 16.58 21.20 2.89
C ASN A 27 16.46 21.53 1.40
N SER A 28 15.24 21.62 0.90
CA SER A 28 14.96 22.09 -0.44
C SER A 28 13.80 23.07 -0.40
N SER A 29 14.11 24.30 -0.79
CA SER A 29 13.17 25.37 -1.03
C SER A 29 11.81 24.89 -1.50
N ALA A 30 10.78 25.10 -0.67
CA ALA A 30 9.35 25.16 -0.99
C ALA A 30 8.77 24.13 -2.00
N ARG A 31 9.11 22.86 -1.91
CA ARG A 31 8.37 21.83 -2.61
C ARG A 31 7.13 21.47 -1.81
N GLN A 32 5.98 21.85 -2.33
CA GLN A 32 4.71 21.45 -1.73
C GLN A 32 4.54 19.93 -1.89
N SER A 33 4.37 19.22 -0.78
CA SER A 33 4.16 17.77 -0.76
C SER A 33 2.84 17.41 -0.09
N VAL A 34 2.26 16.29 -0.51
CA VAL A 34 1.08 15.70 0.11
C VAL A 34 1.45 14.30 0.57
N SER A 35 1.34 14.05 1.87
CA SER A 35 1.55 12.70 2.41
C SER A 35 0.34 11.82 2.13
N LEU A 36 0.60 10.60 1.66
CA LEU A 36 -0.43 9.58 1.42
C LEU A 36 -0.42 8.47 2.48
N ASN A 37 0.27 8.66 3.60
CA ASN A 37 0.27 7.69 4.69
C ASN A 37 -1.13 7.49 5.28
N SER A 38 -1.34 6.36 5.93
CA SER A 38 -2.54 6.12 6.73
C SER A 38 -2.53 7.06 7.93
N THR A 39 -3.61 7.80 8.14
CA THR A 39 -3.79 8.60 9.34
C THR A 39 -4.43 7.75 10.42
N GLY A 40 -3.74 6.84 11.05
CA GLY A 40 -4.10 6.08 12.27
C GLY A 40 -5.56 5.74 12.61
N SER A 41 -6.52 6.17 11.80
CA SER A 41 -7.95 5.99 12.01
C SER A 41 -8.53 5.18 10.85
N ALA A 42 -8.73 3.90 11.10
CA ALA A 42 -9.52 3.05 10.21
C ALA A 42 -10.93 3.63 10.04
N GLY A 43 -11.41 3.65 8.80
CA GLY A 43 -12.81 3.98 8.50
C GLY A 43 -13.08 5.41 8.03
N LYS A 44 -12.09 6.28 7.87
CA LYS A 44 -12.28 7.57 7.19
C LYS A 44 -11.98 7.42 5.69
N ASN A 45 -12.68 8.22 4.86
CA ASN A 45 -12.58 8.25 3.39
C ASN A 45 -11.17 8.54 2.83
N ASP A 46 -10.14 8.57 3.67
CA ASP A 46 -8.74 8.83 3.35
C ASP A 46 -7.81 7.66 3.75
N SER A 47 -8.35 6.46 3.94
CA SER A 47 -7.59 5.28 4.29
C SER A 47 -7.13 4.49 3.06
N TRP A 48 -6.02 3.77 3.20
CA TRP A 48 -5.65 2.72 2.27
C TRP A 48 -6.54 1.50 2.45
N SER A 49 -6.81 0.80 1.37
CA SER A 49 -7.47 -0.50 1.39
C SER A 49 -6.60 -1.55 0.70
N MET A 50 -6.76 -2.81 1.09
CA MET A 50 -6.01 -3.92 0.51
C MET A 50 -6.90 -5.11 0.20
N LYS A 51 -6.49 -5.90 -0.80
CA LYS A 51 -7.09 -7.18 -1.17
C LYS A 51 -6.03 -8.12 -1.71
N LYS A 52 -6.20 -9.41 -1.45
CA LYS A 52 -5.27 -10.42 -1.99
C LYS A 52 -5.23 -10.33 -3.51
N TYR A 53 -4.04 -10.48 -4.08
CA TYR A 53 -3.83 -10.33 -5.52
C TYR A 53 -4.69 -11.30 -6.34
N SER A 54 -4.80 -12.57 -5.90
CA SER A 54 -5.59 -13.61 -6.56
C SER A 54 -7.09 -13.31 -6.59
N ASP A 55 -7.58 -12.48 -5.66
CA ASP A 55 -9.01 -12.28 -5.41
C ASP A 55 -9.48 -10.92 -5.95
N ALA A 56 -8.62 -10.22 -6.65
CA ALA A 56 -8.91 -8.91 -7.21
C ALA A 56 -8.82 -8.91 -8.74
N ALA A 57 -9.44 -7.93 -9.35
CA ALA A 57 -9.33 -7.67 -10.78
C ALA A 57 -7.92 -7.19 -11.17
N THR A 58 -7.70 -6.93 -12.46
CA THR A 58 -6.40 -6.47 -12.97
C THR A 58 -6.00 -5.10 -12.40
N GLY A 59 -4.70 -4.79 -12.41
CA GLY A 59 -4.19 -3.50 -11.95
C GLY A 59 -4.81 -2.31 -12.67
N GLU A 60 -5.10 -2.45 -13.94
CA GLU A 60 -5.82 -1.45 -14.74
C GLU A 60 -7.23 -1.19 -14.18
N GLN A 61 -7.98 -2.26 -13.94
CA GLN A 61 -9.35 -2.16 -13.42
C GLN A 61 -9.38 -1.61 -12.00
N VAL A 62 -8.59 -2.21 -11.07
CA VAL A 62 -8.60 -1.80 -9.67
C VAL A 62 -8.04 -0.40 -9.43
N SER A 63 -7.24 0.14 -10.36
CA SER A 63 -6.73 1.53 -10.29
C SER A 63 -7.59 2.54 -11.02
N SER A 64 -8.64 2.09 -11.69
CA SER A 64 -9.52 3.00 -12.44
C SER A 64 -10.33 3.90 -11.50
N PRO A 65 -10.54 5.16 -11.88
CA PRO A 65 -11.50 6.01 -11.19
C PRO A 65 -12.90 5.40 -11.24
N GLY A 66 -13.57 5.37 -10.09
CA GLY A 66 -14.90 4.78 -9.99
C GLY A 66 -14.94 3.28 -9.68
N TYR A 67 -13.79 2.58 -9.66
CA TYR A 67 -13.76 1.20 -9.19
C TYR A 67 -14.22 1.11 -7.73
N GLN A 68 -15.21 0.27 -7.49
CA GLN A 68 -15.73 0.02 -6.16
C GLN A 68 -14.85 -1.04 -5.46
N ALA A 69 -14.28 -0.68 -4.33
CA ALA A 69 -13.40 -1.55 -3.56
C ALA A 69 -14.18 -2.32 -2.47
N ASP A 70 -15.33 -2.89 -2.86
CA ASP A 70 -16.19 -3.61 -1.93
C ASP A 70 -15.50 -4.88 -1.42
N GLY A 71 -15.58 -5.09 -0.11
CA GLY A 71 -14.93 -6.22 0.56
C GLY A 71 -13.40 -6.12 0.63
N TRP A 72 -12.82 -4.96 0.36
CA TRP A 72 -11.41 -4.71 0.63
C TRP A 72 -11.20 -4.39 2.10
N LEU A 73 -10.13 -4.93 2.68
CA LEU A 73 -9.75 -4.67 4.07
C LEU A 73 -9.05 -3.31 4.19
N PRO A 74 -9.25 -2.57 5.30
CA PRO A 74 -8.40 -1.45 5.64
C PRO A 74 -6.92 -1.84 5.68
N ALA A 75 -6.05 -0.98 5.16
CA ALA A 75 -4.61 -1.21 5.15
C ALA A 75 -3.86 -0.13 5.91
N ILE A 76 -2.78 -0.52 6.59
CA ILE A 76 -1.87 0.40 7.30
C ILE A 76 -0.70 0.72 6.37
N VAL A 77 -0.48 1.99 6.07
CA VAL A 77 0.63 2.46 5.25
C VAL A 77 1.27 3.69 5.92
N PRO A 78 2.57 3.67 6.27
CA PRO A 78 3.50 2.56 6.08
C PRO A 78 3.19 1.35 6.97
N GLY A 79 3.41 0.16 6.46
CA GLY A 79 3.17 -1.09 7.18
C GLY A 79 3.32 -2.32 6.27
N THR A 80 3.22 -3.49 6.89
CA THR A 80 3.28 -4.76 6.16
C THR A 80 1.89 -5.30 5.87
N VAL A 81 1.78 -6.27 4.95
CA VAL A 81 0.56 -7.04 4.74
C VAL A 81 0.14 -7.70 6.04
N LEU A 82 1.09 -8.37 6.74
CA LEU A 82 0.81 -9.04 8.01
C LEU A 82 0.29 -8.05 9.07
N ASN A 83 0.91 -6.88 9.21
CA ASN A 83 0.44 -5.85 10.14
C ASN A 83 -1.02 -5.45 9.85
N SER A 84 -1.35 -5.24 8.59
CA SER A 84 -2.72 -4.92 8.19
C SER A 84 -3.70 -6.08 8.45
N LEU A 85 -3.26 -7.35 8.26
CA LEU A 85 -4.09 -8.52 8.54
C LEU A 85 -4.33 -8.73 10.03
N VAL A 86 -3.31 -8.49 10.87
CA VAL A 86 -3.45 -8.49 12.34
C VAL A 86 -4.39 -7.38 12.80
N TYR A 87 -4.23 -6.18 12.25
CA TYR A 87 -5.12 -5.04 12.54
C TYR A 87 -6.59 -5.37 12.23
N ASN A 88 -6.85 -6.06 11.12
CA ASN A 88 -8.20 -6.50 10.74
C ASN A 88 -8.64 -7.79 11.45
N LYS A 89 -7.87 -8.27 12.43
CA LYS A 89 -8.16 -9.51 13.19
C LYS A 89 -8.29 -10.77 12.34
N VAL A 90 -7.68 -10.77 11.16
CA VAL A 90 -7.57 -11.97 10.29
C VAL A 90 -6.59 -12.95 10.91
N TYR A 91 -5.50 -12.41 11.50
CA TYR A 91 -4.51 -13.18 12.25
C TYR A 91 -4.38 -12.63 13.66
N PRO A 92 -4.01 -13.47 14.64
CA PRO A 92 -3.73 -13.03 15.99
C PRO A 92 -2.45 -12.19 16.05
N GLU A 93 -2.27 -11.46 17.16
CA GLU A 93 -1.04 -10.72 17.43
C GLU A 93 0.17 -11.66 17.50
N PRO A 94 1.16 -11.53 16.60
CA PRO A 94 2.26 -12.48 16.49
C PRO A 94 3.18 -12.49 17.72
N TYR A 95 3.26 -11.38 18.44
CA TYR A 95 4.13 -11.26 19.62
C TYR A 95 3.47 -11.74 20.92
N TYR A 96 2.21 -12.16 20.87
CA TYR A 96 1.52 -12.66 22.04
C TYR A 96 1.65 -14.18 22.13
N GLY A 97 2.23 -14.67 23.23
CA GLY A 97 2.41 -16.09 23.48
C GLY A 97 3.16 -16.80 22.34
N ASP A 98 2.59 -17.90 21.88
CA ASP A 98 3.15 -18.73 20.81
C ASP A 98 2.47 -18.52 19.44
N ASN A 99 1.79 -17.40 19.22
CA ASN A 99 0.99 -17.20 18.03
C ASN A 99 1.80 -17.25 16.73
N ASN A 100 3.07 -16.84 16.75
CA ASN A 100 3.97 -16.88 15.59
C ASN A 100 4.72 -18.22 15.45
N ARG A 101 4.51 -19.19 16.35
CA ARG A 101 5.13 -20.50 16.20
C ARG A 101 4.54 -21.25 15.02
N ARG A 102 5.40 -21.69 14.12
CA ARG A 102 5.05 -22.47 12.93
C ARG A 102 4.19 -23.71 13.27
N SER A 103 4.51 -24.38 14.37
CA SER A 103 3.76 -25.55 14.85
C SER A 103 2.30 -25.26 15.24
N ARG A 104 1.97 -23.99 15.51
CA ARG A 104 0.59 -23.58 15.83
C ARG A 104 -0.27 -23.35 14.59
N GLY A 105 0.34 -23.06 13.44
CA GLY A 105 -0.36 -22.81 12.18
C GLY A 105 -1.33 -21.62 12.20
N LEU A 106 -1.23 -20.73 13.20
CA LEU A 106 -2.15 -19.59 13.35
C LEU A 106 -1.87 -18.46 12.39
N ILE A 107 -0.59 -18.27 12.04
CA ILE A 107 -0.11 -17.31 11.08
C ILE A 107 0.66 -18.09 10.02
N PRO A 108 0.24 -18.05 8.75
CA PRO A 108 0.94 -18.75 7.68
C PRO A 108 2.38 -18.27 7.53
N ASP A 109 3.32 -19.20 7.65
CA ASP A 109 4.73 -18.92 7.40
C ASP A 109 4.97 -18.84 5.89
N ILE A 110 5.68 -17.82 5.43
CA ILE A 110 5.98 -17.62 4.02
C ILE A 110 6.78 -18.78 3.41
N HIS A 111 7.57 -19.47 4.23
CA HIS A 111 8.32 -20.65 3.82
C HIS A 111 7.39 -21.82 3.43
N ASP A 112 6.27 -21.97 4.15
CA ASP A 112 5.30 -23.02 3.88
C ASP A 112 4.25 -22.60 2.86
N ALA A 113 3.77 -21.37 2.99
CA ALA A 113 2.70 -20.82 2.16
C ALA A 113 3.19 -20.35 0.77
N GLY A 114 4.50 -20.17 0.63
CA GLY A 114 5.13 -19.70 -0.60
C GLY A 114 5.17 -18.18 -0.75
N ALA A 115 6.08 -17.70 -1.58
CA ALA A 115 6.35 -16.27 -1.77
C ALA A 115 5.14 -15.47 -2.29
N GLY A 116 4.20 -16.12 -2.97
CA GLY A 116 2.99 -15.47 -3.46
C GLY A 116 1.87 -15.28 -2.43
N PHE A 117 2.02 -15.87 -1.24
CA PHE A 117 0.95 -15.87 -0.24
C PHE A 117 0.59 -14.45 0.23
N TYR A 118 1.58 -13.60 0.46
CA TYR A 118 1.42 -12.21 0.88
C TYR A 118 1.40 -11.22 -0.30
N HIS A 119 1.00 -11.65 -1.49
CA HIS A 119 0.74 -10.79 -2.63
C HIS A 119 -0.58 -10.06 -2.45
N TYR A 120 -0.53 -8.74 -2.28
CA TYR A 120 -1.71 -7.91 -2.05
C TYR A 120 -1.68 -6.66 -2.90
N TRP A 121 -2.86 -6.24 -3.31
CA TRP A 121 -3.13 -4.91 -3.80
C TRP A 121 -3.28 -3.95 -2.62
N PHE A 122 -2.69 -2.79 -2.73
CA PHE A 122 -2.92 -1.64 -1.84
C PHE A 122 -3.49 -0.52 -2.68
N ARG A 123 -4.63 0.00 -2.30
CA ARG A 123 -5.37 1.02 -3.05
C ARG A 123 -5.64 2.22 -2.16
N LYS A 124 -5.41 3.41 -2.72
CA LYS A 124 -5.81 4.68 -2.11
C LYS A 124 -6.42 5.60 -3.16
N THR A 125 -7.55 6.22 -2.83
CA THR A 125 -8.10 7.36 -3.56
C THR A 125 -7.69 8.63 -2.83
N PHE A 126 -7.20 9.62 -3.55
CA PHE A 126 -6.79 10.89 -2.98
C PHE A 126 -7.12 12.05 -3.90
N LYS A 127 -7.27 13.24 -3.31
CA LYS A 127 -7.49 14.49 -4.05
C LYS A 127 -6.18 15.22 -4.22
N VAL A 128 -5.90 15.66 -5.43
CA VAL A 128 -4.76 16.55 -5.69
C VAL A 128 -5.19 17.99 -5.34
N PRO A 129 -4.48 18.68 -4.43
CA PRO A 129 -4.80 20.06 -4.09
C PRO A 129 -4.79 20.97 -5.30
N ALA A 130 -5.73 21.91 -5.36
CA ALA A 130 -5.84 22.86 -6.47
C ALA A 130 -4.55 23.70 -6.69
N THR A 131 -3.78 23.92 -5.62
CA THR A 131 -2.48 24.61 -5.66
C THR A 131 -1.43 23.88 -6.49
N LEU A 132 -1.65 22.61 -6.81
CA LEU A 132 -0.77 21.78 -7.63
C LEU A 132 -1.26 21.66 -9.09
N ASN A 133 -2.37 22.31 -9.45
CA ASN A 133 -2.87 22.29 -10.82
C ASN A 133 -1.84 22.90 -11.79
N GLY A 134 -1.62 22.19 -12.90
CA GLY A 134 -0.65 22.60 -13.92
C GLY A 134 0.82 22.36 -13.56
N LYS A 135 1.11 21.88 -12.38
CA LYS A 135 2.48 21.53 -11.95
C LYS A 135 2.82 20.10 -12.35
N LYS A 136 4.12 19.85 -12.58
CA LYS A 136 4.64 18.48 -12.71
C LYS A 136 4.64 17.83 -11.35
N LEU A 137 3.96 16.69 -11.21
CA LEU A 137 3.85 15.96 -9.96
C LEU A 137 4.76 14.73 -9.99
N TRP A 138 5.36 14.44 -8.84
CA TRP A 138 6.14 13.26 -8.61
C TRP A 138 5.50 12.42 -7.53
N LEU A 139 5.37 11.11 -7.79
CA LEU A 139 4.98 10.14 -6.79
C LEU A 139 6.26 9.54 -6.21
N LYS A 140 6.51 9.83 -4.92
CA LYS A 140 7.70 9.36 -4.22
C LYS A 140 7.32 8.27 -3.22
N PHE A 141 7.98 7.12 -3.33
CA PHE A 141 7.93 6.06 -2.33
C PHE A 141 9.22 6.12 -1.51
N HIS A 142 9.10 6.10 -0.18
CA HIS A 142 10.26 6.11 0.72
C HIS A 142 10.86 4.71 0.90
N GLY A 143 10.13 3.69 0.53
CA GLY A 143 10.58 2.32 0.52
C GLY A 143 9.44 1.38 0.19
N ILE A 144 9.70 0.41 -0.68
CA ILE A 144 8.80 -0.68 -0.99
C ILE A 144 9.65 -1.95 -0.98
N ASN A 145 9.36 -2.87 -0.09
CA ASN A 145 10.06 -4.12 0.00
C ASN A 145 9.12 -5.27 -0.41
N TYR A 146 9.45 -6.08 -1.36
CA TYR A 146 10.68 -6.16 -2.18
C TYR A 146 10.37 -5.83 -3.64
N ARG A 147 9.17 -6.18 -4.12
CA ARG A 147 8.72 -5.99 -5.50
C ARG A 147 7.35 -5.32 -5.52
N ALA A 148 7.19 -4.34 -6.38
CA ALA A 148 5.89 -3.68 -6.56
C ALA A 148 5.65 -3.32 -8.03
N GLY A 149 4.38 -3.37 -8.42
CA GLY A 149 3.87 -2.70 -9.60
C GLY A 149 3.02 -1.51 -9.18
N VAL A 150 3.14 -0.40 -9.87
CA VAL A 150 2.43 0.85 -9.55
C VAL A 150 1.52 1.22 -10.70
N TRP A 151 0.27 1.51 -10.38
CA TRP A 151 -0.75 1.99 -11.33
C TRP A 151 -1.38 3.27 -10.81
N LEU A 152 -1.76 4.15 -11.71
CA LEU A 152 -2.48 5.38 -11.41
C LEU A 152 -3.57 5.60 -12.46
N ASN A 153 -4.83 5.71 -12.00
CA ASN A 153 -5.98 5.96 -12.86
C ASN A 153 -6.06 5.01 -14.08
N GLY A 154 -5.94 3.71 -13.85
CA GLY A 154 -6.00 2.67 -14.88
C GLY A 154 -4.69 2.47 -15.67
N LYS A 155 -3.67 3.26 -15.46
CA LYS A 155 -2.40 3.16 -16.19
C LYS A 155 -1.28 2.63 -15.32
N LYS A 156 -0.53 1.65 -15.83
CA LYS A 156 0.70 1.19 -15.19
C LYS A 156 1.78 2.25 -15.32
N LEU A 157 2.33 2.69 -14.19
CA LEU A 157 3.44 3.64 -14.15
C LEU A 157 4.79 2.94 -14.23
N GLY A 158 4.89 1.74 -13.62
CA GLY A 158 6.12 0.98 -13.61
C GLY A 158 6.10 -0.19 -12.65
N THR A 159 7.22 -0.86 -12.58
CA THR A 159 7.53 -1.89 -11.59
C THR A 159 8.85 -1.56 -10.93
N MET A 160 8.96 -1.88 -9.66
CA MET A 160 10.21 -1.75 -8.90
C MET A 160 10.50 -3.05 -8.17
N ALA A 161 11.78 -3.36 -8.01
CA ALA A 161 12.25 -4.51 -7.27
C ALA A 161 13.57 -4.14 -6.60
N GLY A 162 13.65 -4.32 -5.29
CA GLY A 162 14.83 -3.99 -4.49
C GLY A 162 14.45 -3.62 -3.07
N MET A 163 15.41 -3.71 -2.15
CA MET A 163 15.17 -3.40 -0.73
C MET A 163 15.45 -1.95 -0.36
N PHE A 164 16.23 -1.22 -1.17
CA PHE A 164 16.78 0.09 -0.84
C PHE A 164 16.74 1.07 -2.03
N GLN A 165 15.66 1.06 -2.77
CA GLN A 165 15.49 2.01 -3.89
C GLN A 165 14.50 3.09 -3.55
#